data_b201808011bc9d9495de5e1c4de5e9e3
#
_entry.id   b201808011bc9d9495de5e1c4de5e9e3
#
_cell.length_a   1.000
_cell.length_b   1.000
_cell.length_c   1.000
_cell.angle_alpha   90.00
_cell.angle_beta   90.00
_cell.angle_gamma   90.00
#
_symmetry.space_group_name_H-M   'P 1'
#
loop_
_entity.id
_entity.type
_entity.pdbx_description
1 polymer ?
#
loop_
_entity_poly.entity_id
_entity_poly.type
_entity_poly.pdbx_seq_one_letter_code
_entity_poly.pdbx_strand_id
1 'polypeptide(L)'
;MAVLVVGGAGYIGSHAARVLRSRGYDAIIYDNLSTGHRELAEGFELIVGDIADSAKLAPILRRCDAVMHFAAHAYVGESVTNPKKYYRNNVTSALALLDAVMESRVRRFIFSSTCAVYGNPVKVPIAEGNPRQPVNPYGATKLAFENALEAYGRAYGLKYVSFRYFNAAGADDSGSIGEKHEPETHLIPLIFDAIRGKRAALEIFGDDYPTPDGTCIRDYIHVYDLAEAHVLGLEYLTKADSVAMNLGTGRGDSVKEVVAKVEQITGHKVPIHIGPRRAGDPAELVADPSLAESLLQWKARRSLDEIISTAWNWAQKAH
;
A
#
# COMPACT_ATOMS: atom_id res chain seq x y z
N MET A 1 9.65 -6.75 21.51
CA MET A 1 10.36 -6.29 20.32
C MET A 1 9.67 -5.02 19.81
N ALA A 2 10.44 -3.94 19.68
CA ALA A 2 9.90 -2.66 19.22
C ALA A 2 10.09 -2.49 17.70
N VAL A 3 9.07 -2.02 17.01
CA VAL A 3 9.05 -1.81 15.57
C VAL A 3 8.75 -0.35 15.28
N LEU A 4 9.59 0.30 14.50
CA LEU A 4 9.32 1.65 14.00
C LEU A 4 8.44 1.55 12.74
N VAL A 5 7.22 2.10 12.82
CA VAL A 5 6.27 2.16 11.71
C VAL A 5 6.35 3.55 11.09
N VAL A 6 7.12 3.67 10.03
CA VAL A 6 7.34 4.92 9.29
C VAL A 6 6.21 5.12 8.29
N GLY A 7 5.50 6.23 8.37
CA GLY A 7 4.22 6.43 7.68
C GLY A 7 3.05 5.75 8.39
N GLY A 8 3.18 5.54 9.72
CA GLY A 8 2.20 4.82 10.52
C GLY A 8 0.91 5.57 10.82
N ALA A 9 0.86 6.86 10.55
CA ALA A 9 -0.38 7.66 10.61
C ALA A 9 -1.14 7.68 9.27
N GLY A 10 -0.65 6.97 8.24
CA GLY A 10 -1.33 6.74 6.98
C GLY A 10 -2.24 5.50 7.01
N TYR A 11 -2.98 5.27 5.92
CA TYR A 11 -3.96 4.20 5.79
C TYR A 11 -3.39 2.81 6.12
N ILE A 12 -2.42 2.30 5.34
CA ILE A 12 -1.88 0.95 5.53
C ILE A 12 -1.03 0.86 6.81
N GLY A 13 -0.21 1.89 7.09
CA GLY A 13 0.68 1.92 8.25
C GLY A 13 -0.07 1.86 9.58
N SER A 14 -1.23 2.51 9.69
CA SER A 14 -2.05 2.47 10.91
C SER A 14 -2.67 1.10 11.17
N HIS A 15 -3.08 0.38 10.11
CA HIS A 15 -3.54 -1.02 10.23
C HIS A 15 -2.37 -1.94 10.63
N ALA A 16 -1.20 -1.78 10.01
CA ALA A 16 -0.01 -2.55 10.36
C ALA A 16 0.41 -2.35 11.83
N ALA A 17 0.35 -1.12 12.34
CA ALA A 17 0.64 -0.82 13.74
C ALA A 17 -0.33 -1.54 14.69
N ARG A 18 -1.62 -1.61 14.35
CA ARG A 18 -2.63 -2.34 15.15
C ARG A 18 -2.41 -3.85 15.14
N VAL A 19 -2.09 -4.42 13.97
CA VAL A 19 -1.78 -5.86 13.87
C VAL A 19 -0.48 -6.18 14.63
N LEU A 20 0.56 -5.35 14.54
CA LEU A 20 1.77 -5.49 15.37
C LEU A 20 1.42 -5.57 16.84
N ARG A 21 0.62 -4.62 17.35
CA ARG A 21 0.21 -4.59 18.76
C ARG A 21 -0.60 -5.82 19.17
N SER A 22 -1.53 -6.27 18.33
CA SER A 22 -2.34 -7.47 18.60
C SER A 22 -1.49 -8.75 18.66
N ARG A 23 -0.32 -8.74 18.02
CA ARG A 23 0.69 -9.82 18.05
C ARG A 23 1.75 -9.64 19.13
N GLY A 24 1.59 -8.67 20.05
CA GLY A 24 2.48 -8.42 21.18
C GLY A 24 3.78 -7.66 20.84
N TYR A 25 3.84 -7.00 19.70
CA TYR A 25 4.92 -6.08 19.36
C TYR A 25 4.64 -4.67 19.92
N ASP A 26 5.70 -3.97 20.28
CA ASP A 26 5.64 -2.55 20.61
C ASP A 26 5.82 -1.74 19.32
N ALA A 27 4.80 -0.99 18.91
CA ALA A 27 4.81 -0.22 17.68
C ALA A 27 4.94 1.28 18.00
N ILE A 28 5.99 1.90 17.46
CA ILE A 28 6.25 3.35 17.52
C ILE A 28 5.94 3.92 16.13
N ILE A 29 5.04 4.89 16.05
CA ILE A 29 4.69 5.55 14.78
C ILE A 29 5.57 6.77 14.56
N TYR A 30 6.19 6.85 13.38
CA TYR A 30 6.93 8.00 12.89
C TYR A 30 6.29 8.51 11.60
N ASP A 31 5.81 9.74 11.60
CA ASP A 31 5.05 10.31 10.47
C ASP A 31 5.22 11.83 10.44
N ASN A 32 5.33 12.44 9.26
CA ASN A 32 5.39 13.90 9.15
C ASN A 32 4.01 14.54 9.01
N LEU A 33 2.95 13.72 8.96
CA LEU A 33 1.55 14.12 8.84
C LEU A 33 1.23 14.94 7.57
N SER A 34 2.05 14.80 6.52
CA SER A 34 1.78 15.46 5.24
C SER A 34 0.57 14.87 4.49
N THR A 35 0.32 13.58 4.69
CA THR A 35 -0.83 12.83 4.18
C THR A 35 -1.40 11.89 5.24
N GLY A 36 -0.70 11.70 6.35
CA GLY A 36 -1.14 10.94 7.51
C GLY A 36 -2.00 11.78 8.45
N HIS A 37 -2.79 11.11 9.27
CA HIS A 37 -3.75 11.72 10.18
C HIS A 37 -3.51 11.26 11.62
N ARG A 38 -3.46 12.22 12.59
CA ARG A 38 -3.20 11.91 14.00
C ARG A 38 -4.18 10.91 14.59
N GLU A 39 -5.44 11.00 14.20
CA GLU A 39 -6.52 10.10 14.66
C GLU A 39 -6.25 8.64 14.27
N LEU A 40 -5.59 8.37 13.14
CA LEU A 40 -5.23 7.01 12.72
C LEU A 40 -4.09 6.41 13.58
N ALA A 41 -3.33 7.27 14.27
CA ALA A 41 -2.25 6.87 15.19
C ALA A 41 -2.70 6.81 16.66
N GLU A 42 -3.99 6.98 16.94
CA GLU A 42 -4.50 6.98 18.30
C GLU A 42 -4.19 5.68 19.04
N GLY A 43 -3.73 5.81 20.28
CA GLY A 43 -3.32 4.71 21.14
C GLY A 43 -1.86 4.24 20.93
N PHE A 44 -1.08 4.90 20.06
CA PHE A 44 0.35 4.63 19.84
C PHE A 44 1.22 5.81 20.23
N GLU A 45 2.51 5.56 20.52
CA GLU A 45 3.52 6.61 20.58
C GLU A 45 3.69 7.19 19.16
N LEU A 46 3.22 8.42 18.93
CA LEU A 46 3.37 9.13 17.67
C LEU A 46 4.49 10.16 17.78
N ILE A 47 5.54 9.99 16.99
CA ILE A 47 6.63 10.94 16.84
C ILE A 47 6.49 11.62 15.48
N VAL A 48 6.21 12.92 15.50
CA VAL A 48 6.05 13.72 14.27
C VAL A 48 7.42 14.12 13.74
N GLY A 49 7.77 13.71 12.52
CA GLY A 49 9.06 14.02 11.89
C GLY A 49 9.16 13.58 10.45
N ASP A 50 10.09 14.16 9.71
CA ASP A 50 10.39 13.80 8.32
C ASP A 50 11.42 12.67 8.25
N ILE A 51 11.27 11.75 7.28
CA ILE A 51 12.19 10.62 7.08
C ILE A 51 13.61 11.05 6.66
N ALA A 52 13.80 12.29 6.22
CA ALA A 52 15.11 12.87 5.95
C ALA A 52 15.81 13.41 7.21
N ASP A 53 15.13 13.49 8.36
CA ASP A 53 15.72 13.98 9.61
C ASP A 53 16.42 12.86 10.38
N SER A 54 17.64 12.52 9.93
CA SER A 54 18.47 11.46 10.54
C SER A 54 18.78 11.74 12.01
N ALA A 55 18.93 13.01 12.39
CA ALA A 55 19.21 13.38 13.77
C ALA A 55 18.04 13.02 14.72
N LYS A 56 16.81 13.24 14.24
CA LYS A 56 15.61 12.86 14.97
C LYS A 56 15.36 11.34 14.96
N LEU A 57 15.67 10.66 13.86
CA LEU A 57 15.52 9.21 13.74
C LEU A 57 16.50 8.43 14.61
N ALA A 58 17.74 8.89 14.77
CA ALA A 58 18.80 8.16 15.46
C ALA A 58 18.45 7.72 16.90
N PRO A 59 17.90 8.58 17.80
CA PRO A 59 17.50 8.16 19.13
C PRO A 59 16.33 7.16 19.14
N ILE A 60 15.43 7.24 18.14
CA ILE A 60 14.27 6.37 18.02
C ILE A 60 14.74 4.97 17.56
N LEU A 61 15.57 4.92 16.53
CA LEU A 61 16.12 3.67 15.98
C LEU A 61 16.94 2.87 17.01
N ARG A 62 17.58 3.52 17.98
CA ARG A 62 18.24 2.83 19.10
C ARG A 62 17.29 2.02 19.98
N ARG A 63 16.01 2.38 20.02
CA ARG A 63 14.95 1.69 20.78
C ARG A 63 14.28 0.57 19.97
N CYS A 64 14.53 0.49 18.66
CA CYS A 64 13.81 -0.38 17.74
C CYS A 64 14.67 -1.58 17.31
N ASP A 65 13.99 -2.68 16.99
CA ASP A 65 14.58 -3.94 16.49
C ASP A 65 14.33 -4.11 14.98
N ALA A 66 13.35 -3.38 14.44
CA ALA A 66 12.96 -3.42 13.03
C ALA A 66 12.30 -2.12 12.58
N VAL A 67 12.23 -1.93 11.26
CA VAL A 67 11.51 -0.83 10.61
C VAL A 67 10.50 -1.40 9.62
N MET A 68 9.29 -0.84 9.62
CA MET A 68 8.30 -0.98 8.56
C MET A 68 8.10 0.38 7.89
N HIS A 69 8.35 0.47 6.58
CA HIS A 69 8.37 1.73 5.85
C HIS A 69 7.19 1.83 4.87
N PHE A 70 6.20 2.64 5.23
CA PHE A 70 5.01 2.95 4.43
C PHE A 70 5.01 4.39 3.89
N ALA A 71 5.84 5.29 4.45
CA ALA A 71 5.83 6.70 4.06
C ALA A 71 6.26 6.89 2.61
N ALA A 72 5.31 7.32 1.78
CA ALA A 72 5.56 7.61 0.37
C ALA A 72 4.44 8.50 -0.21
N HIS A 73 4.74 9.29 -1.23
CA HIS A 73 3.71 9.77 -2.14
C HIS A 73 3.30 8.65 -3.08
N ALA A 74 2.00 8.39 -3.24
CA ALA A 74 1.46 7.20 -3.91
C ALA A 74 0.49 7.49 -5.08
N TYR A 75 0.24 8.76 -5.41
CA TYR A 75 -0.69 9.11 -6.48
C TYR A 75 -0.01 9.01 -7.85
N VAL A 76 -0.37 7.97 -8.62
CA VAL A 76 0.23 7.69 -9.93
C VAL A 76 0.10 8.88 -10.88
N GLY A 77 -1.10 9.48 -11.00
CA GLY A 77 -1.33 10.63 -11.86
C GLY A 77 -0.49 11.86 -11.48
N GLU A 78 -0.41 12.19 -10.18
CA GLU A 78 0.43 13.29 -9.70
C GLU A 78 1.92 13.02 -9.96
N SER A 79 2.35 11.77 -9.90
CA SER A 79 3.75 11.43 -10.16
C SER A 79 4.20 11.82 -11.57
N VAL A 80 3.29 11.76 -12.56
CA VAL A 80 3.57 12.15 -13.95
C VAL A 80 3.71 13.66 -14.09
N THR A 81 2.86 14.42 -13.41
CA THR A 81 2.86 15.89 -13.49
C THR A 81 3.85 16.56 -12.55
N ASN A 82 4.23 15.90 -11.44
CA ASN A 82 5.20 16.41 -10.46
C ASN A 82 6.21 15.34 -10.03
N PRO A 83 7.03 14.82 -10.94
CA PRO A 83 7.99 13.75 -10.62
C PRO A 83 9.03 14.17 -9.57
N LYS A 84 9.40 15.45 -9.51
CA LYS A 84 10.36 15.98 -8.51
C LYS A 84 9.92 15.68 -7.08
N LYS A 85 8.63 15.86 -6.76
CA LYS A 85 8.05 15.56 -5.44
C LYS A 85 8.26 14.08 -5.08
N TYR A 86 8.01 13.18 -6.04
CA TYR A 86 8.12 11.73 -5.86
C TYR A 86 9.56 11.27 -5.68
N TYR A 87 10.46 11.69 -6.55
CA TYR A 87 11.87 11.31 -6.41
C TYR A 87 12.50 11.85 -5.13
N ARG A 88 12.16 13.10 -4.74
CA ARG A 88 12.69 13.69 -3.50
C ARG A 88 12.23 12.91 -2.27
N ASN A 89 10.94 12.60 -2.15
CA ASN A 89 10.41 11.90 -0.99
C ASN A 89 10.71 10.40 -1.03
N ASN A 90 10.30 9.72 -2.12
CA ASN A 90 10.32 8.26 -2.17
C ASN A 90 11.72 7.68 -2.43
N VAL A 91 12.67 8.48 -2.89
CA VAL A 91 14.05 8.05 -3.12
C VAL A 91 15.02 8.79 -2.20
N THR A 92 15.17 10.11 -2.35
CA THR A 92 16.20 10.85 -1.61
C THR A 92 15.98 10.78 -0.10
N SER A 93 14.79 11.10 0.38
CA SER A 93 14.47 11.06 1.82
C SER A 93 14.41 9.62 2.34
N ALA A 94 13.93 8.67 1.53
CA ALA A 94 13.91 7.26 1.91
C ALA A 94 15.33 6.66 2.02
N LEU A 95 16.30 7.10 1.20
CA LEU A 95 17.71 6.72 1.35
C LEU A 95 18.30 7.29 2.64
N ALA A 96 17.96 8.53 3.02
CA ALA A 96 18.40 9.09 4.30
C ALA A 96 17.87 8.29 5.50
N LEU A 97 16.61 7.80 5.43
CA LEU A 97 16.09 6.85 6.42
C LEU A 97 16.91 5.55 6.44
N LEU A 98 17.22 4.99 5.25
CA LEU A 98 17.97 3.75 5.14
C LEU A 98 19.38 3.89 5.71
N ASP A 99 20.06 5.02 5.46
CA ASP A 99 21.37 5.32 6.04
C ASP A 99 21.29 5.41 7.59
N ALA A 100 20.29 6.11 8.13
CA ALA A 100 20.06 6.18 9.57
C ALA A 100 19.79 4.79 10.19
N VAL A 101 19.07 3.91 9.47
CA VAL A 101 18.87 2.52 9.87
C VAL A 101 20.20 1.78 9.93
N MET A 102 21.07 1.95 8.93
CA MET A 102 22.40 1.29 8.90
C MET A 102 23.36 1.78 9.99
N GLU A 103 23.26 3.05 10.41
CA GLU A 103 24.00 3.61 11.54
C GLU A 103 23.50 3.11 12.90
N SER A 104 22.30 2.49 12.93
CA SER A 104 21.71 1.87 14.12
C SER A 104 22.04 0.36 14.22
N ARG A 105 21.47 -0.29 15.24
CA ARG A 105 21.52 -1.76 15.38
C ARG A 105 20.42 -2.50 14.58
N VAL A 106 19.48 -1.78 13.98
CA VAL A 106 18.38 -2.37 13.22
C VAL A 106 18.91 -3.08 11.97
N ARG A 107 18.48 -4.31 11.76
CA ARG A 107 18.89 -5.15 10.62
C ARG A 107 17.72 -5.80 9.91
N ARG A 108 16.47 -5.47 10.26
CA ARG A 108 15.26 -5.99 9.62
C ARG A 108 14.41 -4.83 9.11
N PHE A 109 14.08 -4.87 7.84
CA PHE A 109 13.37 -3.80 7.15
C PHE A 109 12.23 -4.36 6.31
N ILE A 110 11.01 -3.90 6.54
CA ILE A 110 9.85 -4.23 5.71
C ILE A 110 9.49 -3.02 4.86
N PHE A 111 9.42 -3.21 3.57
CA PHE A 111 9.17 -2.15 2.61
C PHE A 111 7.81 -2.31 1.91
N SER A 112 7.00 -1.28 1.99
CA SER A 112 5.79 -1.09 1.21
C SER A 112 6.15 -0.73 -0.23
N SER A 113 6.28 -1.76 -1.10
CA SER A 113 6.46 -1.59 -2.53
C SER A 113 5.10 -1.61 -3.26
N THR A 114 5.09 -1.88 -4.56
CA THR A 114 3.89 -1.78 -5.40
C THR A 114 3.98 -2.67 -6.64
N CYS A 115 2.85 -3.14 -7.16
CA CYS A 115 2.78 -3.78 -8.48
C CYS A 115 3.14 -2.84 -9.63
N ALA A 116 3.11 -1.52 -9.43
CA ALA A 116 3.50 -0.52 -10.43
C ALA A 116 4.96 -0.66 -10.89
N VAL A 117 5.81 -1.39 -10.15
CA VAL A 117 7.19 -1.72 -10.58
C VAL A 117 7.22 -2.58 -11.84
N TYR A 118 6.17 -3.34 -12.12
CA TYR A 118 6.09 -4.20 -13.31
C TYR A 118 5.70 -3.44 -14.58
N GLY A 119 5.04 -2.29 -14.47
CA GLY A 119 4.51 -1.53 -15.60
C GLY A 119 3.44 -2.32 -16.37
N ASN A 120 3.65 -2.53 -17.67
CA ASN A 120 2.77 -3.37 -18.49
C ASN A 120 3.24 -4.84 -18.37
N PRO A 121 2.48 -5.71 -17.68
CA PRO A 121 2.92 -7.07 -17.43
C PRO A 121 2.94 -7.89 -18.72
N VAL A 122 3.94 -8.76 -18.87
CA VAL A 122 4.03 -9.70 -20.00
C VAL A 122 3.05 -10.85 -19.84
N LYS A 123 2.76 -11.23 -18.58
CA LYS A 123 1.85 -12.33 -18.23
C LYS A 123 1.04 -11.97 -16.99
N VAL A 124 -0.22 -12.33 -17.00
CA VAL A 124 -1.16 -12.26 -15.87
C VAL A 124 -1.65 -13.69 -15.57
N PRO A 125 -1.74 -14.12 -14.29
CA PRO A 125 -1.32 -13.40 -13.09
C PRO A 125 0.17 -13.07 -13.05
N ILE A 126 0.51 -11.94 -12.38
CA ILE A 126 1.86 -11.36 -12.34
C ILE A 126 2.66 -12.03 -11.23
N ALA A 127 3.63 -12.88 -11.59
CA ALA A 127 4.60 -13.44 -10.65
C ALA A 127 5.81 -12.50 -10.48
N GLU A 128 6.58 -12.69 -9.39
CA GLU A 128 7.75 -11.86 -9.07
C GLU A 128 8.85 -11.88 -10.15
N GLY A 129 8.89 -12.93 -10.96
CA GLY A 129 9.79 -13.06 -12.11
C GLY A 129 9.44 -12.21 -13.34
N ASN A 130 8.30 -11.52 -13.36
CA ASN A 130 7.97 -10.58 -14.43
C ASN A 130 9.00 -9.43 -14.50
N PRO A 131 9.31 -8.91 -15.70
CA PRO A 131 10.20 -7.75 -15.85
C PRO A 131 9.70 -6.56 -15.02
N ARG A 132 10.65 -5.90 -14.33
CA ARG A 132 10.37 -4.68 -13.58
C ARG A 132 10.64 -3.47 -14.48
N GLN A 133 9.62 -2.99 -15.18
CA GLN A 133 9.68 -1.90 -16.15
C GLN A 133 8.57 -0.88 -15.91
N PRO A 134 8.67 -0.08 -14.83
CA PRO A 134 7.63 0.88 -14.45
C PRO A 134 7.36 1.90 -15.55
N VAL A 135 6.08 2.19 -15.80
CA VAL A 135 5.63 3.13 -16.85
C VAL A 135 5.28 4.52 -16.28
N ASN A 136 5.48 4.73 -15.00
CA ASN A 136 5.25 6.02 -14.35
C ASN A 136 6.29 6.29 -13.26
N PRO A 137 6.50 7.58 -12.88
CA PRO A 137 7.50 7.95 -11.89
C PRO A 137 7.26 7.35 -10.49
N TYR A 138 6.02 7.13 -10.07
CA TYR A 138 5.74 6.46 -8.81
C TYR A 138 6.33 5.05 -8.76
N GLY A 139 6.01 4.21 -9.75
CA GLY A 139 6.59 2.87 -9.88
C GLY A 139 8.11 2.89 -9.98
N ALA A 140 8.67 3.84 -10.75
CA ALA A 140 10.11 4.00 -10.89
C ALA A 140 10.80 4.36 -9.56
N THR A 141 10.19 5.21 -8.73
CA THR A 141 10.73 5.54 -7.40
C THR A 141 10.70 4.37 -6.43
N LYS A 142 9.64 3.56 -6.47
CA LYS A 142 9.55 2.34 -5.65
C LYS A 142 10.59 1.31 -6.08
N LEU A 143 10.77 1.09 -7.38
CA LEU A 143 11.82 0.20 -7.91
C LEU A 143 13.23 0.69 -7.56
N ALA A 144 13.49 1.99 -7.63
CA ALA A 144 14.77 2.56 -7.23
C ALA A 144 15.11 2.24 -5.77
N PHE A 145 14.13 2.30 -4.87
CA PHE A 145 14.33 1.95 -3.47
C PHE A 145 14.47 0.42 -3.25
N GLU A 146 13.74 -0.43 -4.00
CA GLU A 146 13.98 -1.88 -3.98
C GLU A 146 15.43 -2.22 -4.36
N ASN A 147 15.95 -1.57 -5.42
CA ASN A 147 17.35 -1.77 -5.86
C ASN A 147 18.35 -1.31 -4.78
N ALA A 148 18.05 -0.23 -4.04
CA ALA A 148 18.86 0.19 -2.91
C ALA A 148 18.85 -0.86 -1.79
N LEU A 149 17.69 -1.39 -1.42
CA LEU A 149 17.58 -2.47 -0.42
C LEU A 149 18.38 -3.70 -0.81
N GLU A 150 18.34 -4.11 -2.09
CA GLU A 150 19.17 -5.21 -2.61
C GLU A 150 20.67 -4.93 -2.42
N ALA A 151 21.12 -3.70 -2.76
CA ALA A 151 22.50 -3.30 -2.64
C ALA A 151 22.97 -3.26 -1.17
N TYR A 152 22.16 -2.66 -0.29
CA TYR A 152 22.43 -2.58 1.15
C TYR A 152 22.42 -3.97 1.82
N GLY A 153 21.49 -4.83 1.38
CA GLY A 153 21.45 -6.22 1.85
C GLY A 153 22.76 -6.96 1.56
N ARG A 154 23.24 -6.87 0.30
CA ARG A 154 24.49 -7.50 -0.11
C ARG A 154 25.73 -6.90 0.55
N ALA A 155 25.78 -5.58 0.69
CA ALA A 155 26.98 -4.89 1.19
C ALA A 155 27.08 -4.90 2.72
N TYR A 156 25.95 -4.76 3.41
CA TYR A 156 25.91 -4.46 4.84
C TYR A 156 25.10 -5.47 5.68
N GLY A 157 24.56 -6.51 5.05
CA GLY A 157 23.80 -7.55 5.75
C GLY A 157 22.42 -7.10 6.24
N LEU A 158 21.83 -6.05 5.66
CA LEU A 158 20.44 -5.67 5.91
C LEU A 158 19.51 -6.78 5.39
N LYS A 159 18.64 -7.28 6.25
CA LYS A 159 17.56 -8.19 5.86
C LYS A 159 16.28 -7.41 5.57
N TYR A 160 15.64 -7.67 4.43
CA TYR A 160 14.43 -6.95 4.04
C TYR A 160 13.40 -7.85 3.38
N VAL A 161 12.13 -7.45 3.50
CA VAL A 161 11.05 -7.91 2.62
C VAL A 161 10.47 -6.70 1.90
N SER A 162 10.39 -6.78 0.57
CA SER A 162 9.67 -5.80 -0.25
C SER A 162 8.33 -6.39 -0.67
N PHE A 163 7.23 -5.85 -0.18
CA PHE A 163 5.90 -6.29 -0.57
C PHE A 163 5.37 -5.46 -1.73
N ARG A 164 5.15 -6.12 -2.88
CA ARG A 164 4.56 -5.54 -4.08
C ARG A 164 3.07 -5.84 -4.09
N TYR A 165 2.27 -4.99 -3.48
CA TYR A 165 0.84 -5.20 -3.44
C TYR A 165 0.10 -4.43 -4.53
N PHE A 166 -1.13 -4.86 -4.76
CA PHE A 166 -2.01 -4.37 -5.80
C PHE A 166 -2.94 -3.29 -5.21
N ASN A 167 -4.23 -3.42 -5.29
CA ASN A 167 -5.13 -2.38 -4.84
C ASN A 167 -5.56 -2.62 -3.38
N ALA A 168 -4.87 -2.00 -2.42
CA ALA A 168 -5.29 -2.00 -1.03
C ALA A 168 -6.65 -1.34 -0.88
N ALA A 169 -7.58 -1.97 -0.17
CA ALA A 169 -8.92 -1.45 0.04
C ALA A 169 -9.54 -2.01 1.33
N GLY A 170 -10.68 -1.49 1.75
CA GLY A 170 -11.33 -1.90 3.00
C GLY A 170 -10.96 -1.01 4.18
N ALA A 171 -11.43 -1.38 5.35
CA ALA A 171 -11.20 -0.68 6.60
C ALA A 171 -11.20 -1.66 7.78
N ASP A 172 -10.91 -1.16 8.98
CA ASP A 172 -11.09 -1.92 10.22
C ASP A 172 -12.55 -2.34 10.41
N ASP A 173 -12.76 -3.56 10.92
CA ASP A 173 -14.12 -4.13 11.10
C ASP A 173 -15.00 -3.25 12.00
N SER A 174 -14.43 -2.60 13.00
CA SER A 174 -15.14 -1.67 13.87
C SER A 174 -15.46 -0.33 13.19
N GLY A 175 -14.83 -0.04 12.04
CA GLY A 175 -14.89 1.26 11.38
C GLY A 175 -14.23 2.37 12.21
N SER A 176 -13.20 2.04 12.99
CA SER A 176 -12.43 3.01 13.77
C SER A 176 -11.31 3.66 12.96
N ILE A 177 -10.78 2.94 11.98
CA ILE A 177 -9.77 3.42 11.03
C ILE A 177 -10.07 2.89 9.63
N GLY A 178 -9.66 3.65 8.63
CA GLY A 178 -9.83 3.31 7.23
C GLY A 178 -9.07 4.25 6.32
N GLU A 179 -9.37 4.18 5.04
CA GLU A 179 -8.75 5.01 4.03
C GLU A 179 -9.22 6.47 4.14
N LYS A 180 -8.27 7.39 4.20
CA LYS A 180 -8.52 8.83 4.23
C LYS A 180 -7.42 9.54 3.47
N HIS A 181 -7.73 9.97 2.26
CA HIS A 181 -6.81 10.69 1.38
C HIS A 181 -7.39 12.02 0.93
N GLU A 182 -6.53 13.00 0.74
CA GLU A 182 -6.90 14.31 0.24
C GLU A 182 -5.81 14.81 -0.74
N PRO A 183 -6.13 14.85 -2.05
CA PRO A 183 -7.37 14.39 -2.69
C PRO A 183 -7.52 12.86 -2.71
N GLU A 184 -8.77 12.36 -2.74
CA GLU A 184 -9.03 10.93 -2.93
C GLU A 184 -8.92 10.54 -4.40
N THR A 185 -8.30 9.38 -4.68
CA THR A 185 -8.06 8.89 -6.04
C THR A 185 -8.38 7.41 -6.25
N HIS A 186 -8.70 6.68 -5.18
CA HIS A 186 -8.97 5.25 -5.24
C HIS A 186 -10.44 4.96 -5.54
N LEU A 187 -10.68 3.89 -6.31
CA LEU A 187 -11.99 3.59 -6.89
C LEU A 187 -13.11 3.50 -5.83
N ILE A 188 -12.94 2.67 -4.81
CA ILE A 188 -14.01 2.39 -3.84
C ILE A 188 -14.42 3.65 -3.05
N PRO A 189 -13.50 4.44 -2.48
CA PRO A 189 -13.86 5.72 -1.86
C PRO A 189 -14.52 6.72 -2.83
N LEU A 190 -14.04 6.79 -4.09
CA LEU A 190 -14.64 7.66 -5.10
C LEU A 190 -16.08 7.26 -5.46
N ILE A 191 -16.39 5.95 -5.44
CA ILE A 191 -17.77 5.47 -5.61
C ILE A 191 -18.63 5.97 -4.44
N PHE A 192 -18.14 5.87 -3.20
CA PHE A 192 -18.87 6.37 -2.02
C PHE A 192 -19.09 7.88 -2.07
N ASP A 193 -18.12 8.64 -2.54
CA ASP A 193 -18.26 10.09 -2.73
C ASP A 193 -19.32 10.43 -3.78
N ALA A 194 -19.44 9.62 -4.83
CA ALA A 194 -20.52 9.77 -5.83
C ALA A 194 -21.90 9.44 -5.22
N ILE A 195 -22.03 8.35 -4.46
CA ILE A 195 -23.26 7.97 -3.74
C ILE A 195 -23.70 9.09 -2.76
N ARG A 196 -22.73 9.68 -2.05
CA ARG A 196 -22.99 10.72 -1.03
C ARG A 196 -23.17 12.12 -1.61
N GLY A 197 -23.09 12.27 -2.95
CA GLY A 197 -23.24 13.55 -3.62
C GLY A 197 -22.07 14.53 -3.45
N LYS A 198 -20.93 14.07 -2.90
CA LYS A 198 -19.70 14.88 -2.83
C LYS A 198 -19.06 15.10 -4.20
N ARG A 199 -19.42 14.27 -5.18
CA ARG A 199 -19.09 14.40 -6.59
C ARG A 199 -20.30 14.06 -7.47
N ALA A 200 -20.38 14.65 -8.65
CA ALA A 200 -21.54 14.50 -9.54
C ALA A 200 -21.69 13.05 -10.06
N ALA A 201 -20.58 12.38 -10.37
CA ALA A 201 -20.56 11.00 -10.86
C ALA A 201 -19.17 10.38 -10.64
N LEU A 202 -19.11 9.05 -10.64
CA LEU A 202 -17.88 8.30 -10.79
C LEU A 202 -17.39 8.39 -12.23
N GLU A 203 -16.15 8.77 -12.44
CA GLU A 203 -15.48 8.70 -13.75
C GLU A 203 -14.90 7.31 -13.97
N ILE A 204 -15.37 6.58 -15.00
CA ILE A 204 -14.77 5.33 -15.47
C ILE A 204 -13.89 5.65 -16.68
N PHE A 205 -12.60 5.37 -16.59
CA PHE A 205 -11.60 5.69 -17.60
C PHE A 205 -11.50 4.61 -18.68
N GLY A 206 -12.39 4.68 -19.68
CA GLY A 206 -12.49 3.74 -20.79
C GLY A 206 -13.39 2.53 -20.50
N ASP A 207 -14.12 2.12 -21.53
CA ASP A 207 -14.97 0.93 -21.52
C ASP A 207 -14.74 0.03 -22.75
N ASP A 208 -13.59 0.21 -23.38
CA ASP A 208 -13.17 -0.47 -24.62
C ASP A 208 -11.88 -1.28 -24.45
N TYR A 209 -11.46 -1.59 -23.18
CA TYR A 209 -10.34 -2.48 -22.91
C TYR A 209 -10.64 -3.91 -23.37
N PRO A 210 -9.60 -4.73 -23.72
CA PRO A 210 -9.77 -6.14 -24.07
C PRO A 210 -10.06 -7.01 -22.83
N THR A 211 -11.12 -6.68 -22.12
CA THR A 211 -11.63 -7.34 -20.91
C THR A 211 -13.10 -7.71 -21.12
N PRO A 212 -13.68 -8.61 -20.33
CA PRO A 212 -15.06 -9.10 -20.56
C PRO A 212 -16.14 -8.01 -20.62
N ASP A 213 -15.99 -6.93 -19.85
CA ASP A 213 -16.96 -5.82 -19.79
C ASP A 213 -16.42 -4.49 -20.34
N GLY A 214 -15.19 -4.51 -20.86
CA GLY A 214 -14.51 -3.37 -21.45
C GLY A 214 -13.81 -2.46 -20.43
N THR A 215 -13.93 -2.70 -19.12
CA THR A 215 -13.25 -1.89 -18.10
C THR A 215 -12.01 -2.58 -17.52
N CYS A 216 -11.10 -1.81 -16.92
CA CYS A 216 -9.88 -2.36 -16.33
C CYS A 216 -10.17 -3.38 -15.22
N ILE A 217 -9.36 -4.43 -15.15
CA ILE A 217 -9.41 -5.44 -14.09
C ILE A 217 -8.29 -5.18 -13.09
N ARG A 218 -8.61 -5.20 -11.79
CA ARG A 218 -7.67 -4.98 -10.69
C ARG A 218 -7.87 -6.01 -9.60
N ASP A 219 -6.78 -6.37 -8.93
CA ASP A 219 -6.77 -7.24 -7.76
C ASP A 219 -6.92 -6.37 -6.51
N TYR A 220 -8.07 -6.47 -5.83
CA TYR A 220 -8.36 -5.75 -4.60
C TYR A 220 -8.06 -6.62 -3.40
N ILE A 221 -7.16 -6.14 -2.56
CA ILE A 221 -6.76 -6.84 -1.34
C ILE A 221 -7.15 -6.04 -0.10
N HIS A 222 -7.73 -6.72 0.89
CA HIS A 222 -8.13 -6.08 2.12
C HIS A 222 -6.92 -5.57 2.90
N VAL A 223 -6.99 -4.34 3.39
CA VAL A 223 -5.89 -3.69 4.13
C VAL A 223 -5.47 -4.47 5.37
N TYR A 224 -6.38 -5.21 6.01
CA TYR A 224 -6.06 -6.07 7.14
C TYR A 224 -5.21 -7.28 6.73
N ASP A 225 -5.53 -7.94 5.61
CA ASP A 225 -4.72 -9.03 5.06
C ASP A 225 -3.31 -8.55 4.70
N LEU A 226 -3.20 -7.32 4.14
CA LEU A 226 -1.90 -6.67 3.91
C LEU A 226 -1.14 -6.45 5.22
N ALA A 227 -1.79 -5.91 6.24
CA ALA A 227 -1.17 -5.65 7.54
C ALA A 227 -0.66 -6.95 8.18
N GLU A 228 -1.43 -8.05 8.10
CA GLU A 228 -0.97 -9.37 8.55
C GLU A 228 0.27 -9.85 7.79
N ALA A 229 0.28 -9.72 6.45
CA ALA A 229 1.44 -10.11 5.65
C ALA A 229 2.70 -9.33 6.04
N HIS A 230 2.59 -8.04 6.37
CA HIS A 230 3.73 -7.23 6.82
C HIS A 230 4.30 -7.74 8.15
N VAL A 231 3.46 -8.14 9.10
CA VAL A 231 3.91 -8.72 10.38
C VAL A 231 4.54 -10.10 10.17
N LEU A 232 3.94 -10.95 9.34
CA LEU A 232 4.51 -12.25 8.97
C LEU A 232 5.85 -12.11 8.24
N GLY A 233 6.00 -11.08 7.39
CA GLY A 233 7.27 -10.75 6.74
C GLY A 233 8.36 -10.38 7.76
N LEU A 234 8.01 -9.69 8.83
CA LEU A 234 8.93 -9.37 9.91
C LEU A 234 9.37 -10.64 10.67
N GLU A 235 8.45 -11.55 10.92
CA GLU A 235 8.71 -12.86 11.54
C GLU A 235 9.58 -13.74 10.62
N TYR A 236 9.30 -13.75 9.32
CA TYR A 236 10.08 -14.45 8.30
C TYR A 236 11.56 -14.03 8.33
N LEU A 237 11.87 -12.74 8.44
CA LEU A 237 13.25 -12.23 8.49
C LEU A 237 14.04 -12.67 9.74
N THR A 238 13.42 -13.30 10.70
CA THR A 238 14.16 -13.90 11.85
C THR A 238 14.86 -15.21 11.47
N LYS A 239 14.41 -15.88 10.40
CA LYS A 239 14.82 -17.24 10.03
C LYS A 239 15.31 -17.36 8.58
N ALA A 240 15.08 -16.35 7.75
CA ALA A 240 15.32 -16.41 6.31
C ALA A 240 15.99 -15.15 5.76
N ASP A 241 16.35 -15.21 4.47
CA ASP A 241 17.00 -14.12 3.76
C ASP A 241 15.99 -13.15 3.14
N SER A 242 16.52 -12.05 2.60
CA SER A 242 15.75 -10.99 1.98
C SER A 242 15.00 -11.48 0.73
N VAL A 243 13.80 -10.95 0.52
CA VAL A 243 12.94 -11.35 -0.61
C VAL A 243 11.98 -10.22 -0.99
N ALA A 244 11.57 -10.18 -2.26
CA ALA A 244 10.41 -9.42 -2.71
C ALA A 244 9.25 -10.39 -2.98
N MET A 245 8.04 -10.05 -2.54
CA MET A 245 6.84 -10.88 -2.69
C MET A 245 5.65 -10.05 -3.14
N ASN A 246 4.83 -10.61 -4.01
CA ASN A 246 3.53 -10.04 -4.36
C ASN A 246 2.50 -10.32 -3.28
N LEU A 247 1.66 -9.32 -3.00
CA LEU A 247 0.49 -9.47 -2.14
C LEU A 247 -0.77 -9.08 -2.94
N GLY A 248 -1.61 -10.05 -3.17
CA GLY A 248 -2.91 -9.92 -3.82
C GLY A 248 -3.77 -11.12 -3.50
N THR A 249 -4.96 -11.17 -4.07
CA THR A 249 -5.91 -12.28 -3.91
C THR A 249 -5.72 -13.35 -4.99
N GLY A 250 -5.01 -13.02 -6.07
CA GLY A 250 -4.94 -13.83 -7.29
C GLY A 250 -6.23 -13.78 -8.10
N ARG A 251 -7.15 -12.87 -7.77
CA ARG A 251 -8.42 -12.65 -8.47
C ARG A 251 -8.50 -11.19 -8.89
N GLY A 252 -9.06 -10.96 -10.07
CA GLY A 252 -9.30 -9.63 -10.57
C GLY A 252 -10.78 -9.34 -10.62
N ASP A 253 -11.15 -8.12 -10.24
CA ASP A 253 -12.50 -7.59 -10.41
C ASP A 253 -12.43 -6.37 -11.34
N SER A 254 -13.35 -6.28 -12.29
CA SER A 254 -13.44 -5.14 -13.20
C SER A 254 -14.03 -3.92 -12.48
N VAL A 255 -13.82 -2.73 -13.03
CA VAL A 255 -14.42 -1.50 -12.45
C VAL A 255 -15.95 -1.61 -12.39
N LYS A 256 -16.60 -2.14 -13.44
CA LYS A 256 -18.07 -2.33 -13.44
C LYS A 256 -18.54 -3.37 -12.43
N GLU A 257 -17.78 -4.46 -12.23
CA GLU A 257 -18.07 -5.46 -11.19
C GLU A 257 -17.99 -4.85 -9.79
N VAL A 258 -16.96 -4.06 -9.50
CA VAL A 258 -16.84 -3.35 -8.21
C VAL A 258 -18.01 -2.39 -8.01
N VAL A 259 -18.40 -1.63 -9.03
CA VAL A 259 -19.56 -0.73 -8.94
C VAL A 259 -20.83 -1.50 -8.64
N ALA A 260 -21.12 -2.58 -9.40
CA ALA A 260 -22.30 -3.41 -9.19
C ALA A 260 -22.34 -4.00 -7.77
N LYS A 261 -21.16 -4.42 -7.26
CA LYS A 261 -21.05 -4.96 -5.91
C LYS A 261 -21.28 -3.88 -4.84
N VAL A 262 -20.79 -2.66 -5.04
CA VAL A 262 -21.08 -1.52 -4.16
C VAL A 262 -22.58 -1.21 -4.15
N GLU A 263 -23.24 -1.16 -5.32
CA GLU A 263 -24.69 -0.97 -5.39
C GLU A 263 -25.47 -2.04 -4.61
N GLN A 264 -25.04 -3.31 -4.75
CA GLN A 264 -25.66 -4.43 -4.06
C GLN A 264 -25.53 -4.30 -2.53
N ILE A 265 -24.35 -3.94 -2.02
CA ILE A 265 -24.05 -3.89 -0.58
C ILE A 265 -24.66 -2.64 0.07
N THR A 266 -24.56 -1.49 -0.60
CA THR A 266 -25.02 -0.21 -0.03
C THR A 266 -26.51 0.06 -0.25
N GLY A 267 -27.14 -0.58 -1.24
CA GLY A 267 -28.50 -0.31 -1.68
C GLY A 267 -28.64 1.00 -2.47
N HIS A 268 -27.56 1.67 -2.80
CA HIS A 268 -27.55 2.95 -3.51
C HIS A 268 -27.10 2.80 -4.96
N LYS A 269 -27.71 3.55 -5.88
CA LYS A 269 -27.24 3.62 -7.26
C LYS A 269 -26.03 4.56 -7.37
N VAL A 270 -25.07 4.18 -8.20
CA VAL A 270 -23.85 4.94 -8.46
C VAL A 270 -24.03 5.74 -9.75
N PRO A 271 -24.03 7.07 -9.70
CA PRO A 271 -23.97 7.87 -10.92
C PRO A 271 -22.62 7.68 -11.61
N ILE A 272 -22.62 7.31 -12.89
CA ILE A 272 -21.43 6.98 -13.67
C ILE A 272 -21.29 7.91 -14.86
N HIS A 273 -20.08 8.34 -15.16
CA HIS A 273 -19.66 8.95 -16.41
C HIS A 273 -18.51 8.12 -17.01
N ILE A 274 -18.60 7.79 -18.30
CA ILE A 274 -17.54 7.06 -19.01
C ILE A 274 -16.70 8.08 -19.79
N GLY A 275 -15.44 8.19 -19.41
CA GLY A 275 -14.45 9.04 -20.06
C GLY A 275 -13.46 8.24 -20.93
N PRO A 276 -12.51 8.92 -21.57
CA PRO A 276 -11.45 8.25 -22.33
C PRO A 276 -10.53 7.43 -21.43
N ARG A 277 -9.82 6.45 -21.99
CA ARG A 277 -8.80 5.69 -21.27
C ARG A 277 -7.75 6.61 -20.67
N ARG A 278 -7.30 6.27 -19.46
CA ARG A 278 -6.13 6.91 -18.85
C ARG A 278 -4.87 6.40 -19.56
N ALA A 279 -4.01 7.32 -20.02
CA ALA A 279 -2.76 6.95 -20.69
C ALA A 279 -1.86 6.10 -19.77
N GLY A 280 -1.38 4.97 -20.30
CA GLY A 280 -0.48 4.06 -19.58
C GLY A 280 -1.18 3.17 -18.54
N ASP A 281 -2.51 3.09 -18.53
CA ASP A 281 -3.25 2.21 -17.62
C ASP A 281 -3.37 0.80 -18.23
N PRO A 282 -2.78 -0.25 -17.63
CA PRO A 282 -2.89 -1.62 -18.15
C PRO A 282 -4.33 -2.14 -18.05
N ALA A 283 -4.74 -2.97 -19.02
CA ALA A 283 -6.07 -3.58 -19.01
C ALA A 283 -6.29 -4.45 -17.77
N GLU A 284 -5.27 -5.18 -17.34
CA GLU A 284 -5.37 -6.14 -16.24
C GLU A 284 -4.13 -6.13 -15.36
N LEU A 285 -4.33 -6.03 -14.04
CA LEU A 285 -3.28 -6.16 -13.01
C LEU A 285 -3.79 -7.08 -11.91
N VAL A 286 -3.37 -8.34 -11.95
CA VAL A 286 -3.73 -9.39 -10.98
C VAL A 286 -2.46 -10.08 -10.50
N ALA A 287 -2.34 -10.28 -9.19
CA ALA A 287 -1.18 -10.90 -8.56
C ALA A 287 -1.13 -12.41 -8.79
N ASP A 288 0.08 -12.96 -8.86
CA ASP A 288 0.33 -14.33 -8.43
C ASP A 288 0.87 -14.28 -6.98
N PRO A 289 0.08 -14.66 -5.95
CA PRO A 289 0.49 -14.60 -4.55
C PRO A 289 1.24 -15.83 -4.06
N SER A 290 1.49 -16.81 -4.92
CA SER A 290 1.99 -18.16 -4.56
C SER A 290 3.28 -18.12 -3.74
N LEU A 291 4.16 -17.16 -3.99
CA LEU A 291 5.41 -17.04 -3.24
C LEU A 291 5.14 -16.60 -1.78
N ALA A 292 4.29 -15.61 -1.57
CA ALA A 292 3.90 -15.17 -0.22
C ALA A 292 3.12 -16.28 0.52
N GLU A 293 2.21 -16.99 -0.17
CA GLU A 293 1.50 -18.14 0.39
C GLU A 293 2.48 -19.22 0.88
N SER A 294 3.49 -19.54 0.07
CA SER A 294 4.49 -20.57 0.38
C SER A 294 5.41 -20.16 1.54
N LEU A 295 5.99 -18.96 1.48
CA LEU A 295 7.02 -18.53 2.42
C LEU A 295 6.47 -18.04 3.76
N LEU A 296 5.31 -17.38 3.75
CA LEU A 296 4.71 -16.81 4.95
C LEU A 296 3.58 -17.67 5.53
N GLN A 297 3.15 -18.75 4.83
CA GLN A 297 1.93 -19.50 5.16
C GLN A 297 0.72 -18.56 5.26
N TRP A 298 0.72 -17.52 4.44
CA TRP A 298 -0.27 -16.45 4.39
C TRP A 298 -1.13 -16.58 3.14
N LYS A 299 -2.38 -16.19 3.27
CA LYS A 299 -3.30 -16.06 2.15
C LYS A 299 -4.25 -14.91 2.41
N ALA A 300 -4.55 -14.12 1.37
CA ALA A 300 -5.64 -13.15 1.45
C ALA A 300 -6.96 -13.89 1.68
N ARG A 301 -7.68 -13.53 2.75
CA ARG A 301 -8.87 -14.26 3.21
C ARG A 301 -10.16 -13.49 2.97
N ARG A 302 -10.06 -12.15 2.95
CA ARG A 302 -11.23 -11.30 2.88
C ARG A 302 -11.67 -11.10 1.43
N SER A 303 -12.97 -11.26 1.23
CA SER A 303 -13.63 -11.12 -0.08
C SER A 303 -13.83 -9.65 -0.47
N LEU A 304 -14.17 -9.40 -1.75
CA LEU A 304 -14.55 -8.07 -2.22
C LEU A 304 -15.77 -7.53 -1.44
N ASP A 305 -16.71 -8.39 -1.05
CA ASP A 305 -17.88 -8.03 -0.24
C ASP A 305 -17.47 -7.48 1.14
N GLU A 306 -16.51 -8.12 1.81
CA GLU A 306 -15.97 -7.66 3.09
C GLU A 306 -15.17 -6.36 2.93
N ILE A 307 -14.36 -6.25 1.86
CA ILE A 307 -13.63 -5.03 1.51
C ILE A 307 -14.61 -3.84 1.40
N ILE A 308 -15.66 -4.00 0.62
CA ILE A 308 -16.65 -2.93 0.38
C ILE A 308 -17.43 -2.63 1.66
N SER A 309 -17.86 -3.67 2.39
CA SER A 309 -18.66 -3.50 3.62
C SER A 309 -17.89 -2.76 4.71
N THR A 310 -16.62 -3.12 4.94
CA THR A 310 -15.77 -2.44 5.94
C THR A 310 -15.46 -1.00 5.52
N ALA A 311 -15.13 -0.78 4.24
CA ALA A 311 -14.89 0.56 3.70
C ALA A 311 -16.14 1.45 3.77
N TRP A 312 -17.33 0.90 3.50
CA TRP A 312 -18.59 1.63 3.62
C TRP A 312 -18.90 2.00 5.06
N ASN A 313 -18.72 1.06 6.01
CA ASN A 313 -18.88 1.34 7.44
C ASN A 313 -17.96 2.49 7.91
N TRP A 314 -16.71 2.50 7.46
CA TRP A 314 -15.79 3.61 7.73
C TRP A 314 -16.28 4.91 7.10
N ALA A 315 -16.63 4.89 5.81
CA ALA A 315 -17.07 6.09 5.09
C ALA A 315 -18.32 6.75 5.71
N GLN A 316 -19.21 5.97 6.34
CA GLN A 316 -20.38 6.49 7.03
C GLN A 316 -20.03 7.18 8.36
N LYS A 317 -18.92 6.79 9.03
CA LYS A 317 -18.48 7.34 10.32
C LYS A 317 -17.49 8.49 10.16
N ALA A 318 -16.64 8.42 9.12
CA ALA A 318 -15.68 9.48 8.81
C ALA A 318 -16.43 10.68 8.18
N HIS A 319 -16.51 11.76 8.91
CA HIS A 319 -17.11 13.03 8.48
C HIS A 319 -16.08 13.96 7.84
#